data_ad02086469679996d9541cd0ca1bb36b
#
_entry.id   ad02086469679996d9541cd0ca1bb36b
#
_cell.length_a   1.000
_cell.length_b   1.000
_cell.length_c   1.000
_cell.angle_alpha   90.00
_cell.angle_beta   90.00
_cell.angle_gamma   90.00
#
_symmetry.space_group_name_H-M   'P 1'
#
loop_
_entity.id
_entity.type
_entity.pdbx_description
1 polymer ?
#
loop_
_entity_poly.entity_id
_entity_poly.type
_entity_poly.pdbx_seq_one_letter_code
_entity_poly.pdbx_strand_id
1 'polypeptide(L)'
;MVNTYLQENKKSKTLTEKQQKFLDCLIETNGNPKEAAKLAGYSTGSHYQVVKALKNEIIDLATDVLANSAPEAAFKLVDIMKTDRPIPQIANKLQAAQTILDRVGVTKKERLEVNHNNTGGVFILPAKNIIDVEPSSPSELLQDELEPITDWESEGGS
;
A
#
# COMPACT_ATOMS: atom_id res chain seq x y z
N MET A 1 -31.95 -13.94 14.27
CA MET A 1 -31.23 -12.78 14.85
C MET A 1 -30.20 -12.34 13.83
N VAL A 2 -30.48 -11.23 13.17
CA VAL A 2 -29.69 -10.72 12.04
C VAL A 2 -28.53 -9.91 12.62
N ASN A 3 -27.33 -10.22 12.17
CA ASN A 3 -26.08 -9.69 12.68
C ASN A 3 -25.89 -8.25 12.21
N THR A 4 -26.19 -7.28 13.09
CA THR A 4 -26.23 -5.83 12.82
C THR A 4 -24.86 -5.15 12.97
N TYR A 5 -23.74 -5.86 12.92
CA TYR A 5 -22.42 -5.32 13.27
C TYR A 5 -21.55 -4.85 12.12
N LEU A 6 -22.06 -4.70 10.89
CA LEU A 6 -21.27 -4.19 9.75
C LEU A 6 -21.98 -3.05 9.01
N GLN A 7 -22.47 -2.05 9.74
CA GLN A 7 -22.63 -0.73 9.17
C GLN A 7 -21.62 0.22 9.81
N GLU A 8 -20.36 0.05 9.43
CA GLU A 8 -19.42 1.16 9.55
C GLU A 8 -19.99 2.32 8.72
N ASN A 9 -20.36 3.39 9.42
CA ASN A 9 -20.74 4.69 8.86
C ASN A 9 -19.59 5.26 8.03
N LYS A 10 -19.38 4.71 6.83
CA LYS A 10 -18.67 5.39 5.77
C LYS A 10 -19.56 6.59 5.43
N LYS A 11 -19.28 7.77 6.00
CA LYS A 11 -19.88 9.03 5.57
C LYS A 11 -19.65 9.10 4.06
N SER A 12 -20.64 8.68 3.28
CA SER A 12 -20.63 8.77 1.84
C SER A 12 -20.62 10.27 1.52
N LYS A 13 -19.46 10.75 1.14
CA LYS A 13 -19.31 12.10 0.65
C LYS A 13 -20.23 12.21 -0.56
N THR A 14 -21.24 13.05 -0.48
CA THR A 14 -22.17 13.24 -1.59
C THR A 14 -21.38 13.80 -2.77
N LEU A 15 -21.22 12.95 -3.78
CA LEU A 15 -20.53 13.33 -5.01
C LEU A 15 -21.41 14.31 -5.79
N THR A 16 -20.80 15.30 -6.41
CA THR A 16 -21.50 16.16 -7.36
C THR A 16 -21.80 15.37 -8.65
N GLU A 17 -22.85 15.76 -9.39
CA GLU A 17 -23.20 15.13 -10.68
C GLU A 17 -22.00 15.05 -11.63
N LYS A 18 -21.18 16.09 -11.63
CA LYS A 18 -19.98 16.15 -12.47
C LYS A 18 -18.87 15.18 -12.02
N GLN A 19 -18.75 14.95 -10.72
CA GLN A 19 -17.84 13.94 -10.16
C GLN A 19 -18.32 12.52 -10.45
N GLN A 20 -19.62 12.29 -10.31
CA GLN A 20 -20.23 11.00 -10.68
C GLN A 20 -20.00 10.70 -12.16
N LYS A 21 -20.31 11.65 -13.04
CA LYS A 21 -20.06 11.52 -14.48
C LYS A 21 -18.59 11.26 -14.81
N PHE A 22 -17.66 11.83 -14.05
CA PHE A 22 -16.23 11.54 -14.23
C PHE A 22 -15.89 10.07 -13.91
N LEU A 23 -16.42 9.51 -12.84
CA LEU A 23 -16.22 8.10 -12.48
C LEU A 23 -16.84 7.16 -13.52
N ASP A 24 -18.03 7.47 -14.02
CA ASP A 24 -18.67 6.69 -15.08
C ASP A 24 -17.84 6.71 -16.38
N CYS A 25 -17.40 7.89 -16.80
CA CYS A 25 -16.53 8.05 -17.96
C CYS A 25 -15.14 7.38 -17.76
N LEU A 26 -14.68 7.24 -16.51
CA LEU A 26 -13.41 6.57 -16.24
C LEU A 26 -13.49 5.07 -16.57
N ILE A 27 -14.63 4.45 -16.33
CA ILE A 27 -14.90 3.05 -16.76
C ILE A 27 -14.95 2.96 -18.28
N GLU A 28 -15.71 3.84 -18.94
CA GLU A 28 -15.88 3.85 -20.39
C GLU A 28 -14.56 4.07 -21.15
N THR A 29 -13.66 4.88 -20.57
CA THR A 29 -12.35 5.18 -21.17
C THR A 29 -11.24 4.22 -20.74
N ASN A 30 -11.58 3.06 -20.16
CA ASN A 30 -10.62 2.07 -19.66
C ASN A 30 -9.57 2.67 -18.71
N GLY A 31 -10.00 3.56 -17.83
CA GLY A 31 -9.13 4.16 -16.82
C GLY A 31 -8.29 5.35 -17.31
N ASN A 32 -8.60 5.96 -18.45
CA ASN A 32 -7.90 7.16 -18.94
C ASN A 32 -8.46 8.44 -18.29
N PRO A 33 -7.79 9.03 -17.27
CA PRO A 33 -8.36 10.15 -16.52
C PRO A 33 -8.44 11.44 -17.33
N LYS A 34 -7.59 11.61 -18.35
CA LYS A 34 -7.58 12.79 -19.20
C LYS A 34 -8.81 12.84 -20.11
N GLU A 35 -9.15 11.72 -20.70
CA GLU A 35 -10.35 11.58 -21.56
C GLU A 35 -11.62 11.60 -20.71
N ALA A 36 -11.64 10.89 -19.59
CA ALA A 36 -12.77 10.89 -18.65
C ALA A 36 -13.12 12.32 -18.16
N ALA A 37 -12.10 13.11 -17.79
CA ALA A 37 -12.30 14.50 -17.38
C ALA A 37 -12.88 15.37 -18.51
N LYS A 38 -12.41 15.16 -19.74
CA LYS A 38 -12.95 15.88 -20.92
C LYS A 38 -14.41 15.52 -21.16
N LEU A 39 -14.77 14.25 -21.12
CA LEU A 39 -16.16 13.78 -21.30
C LEU A 39 -17.08 14.22 -20.16
N ALA A 40 -16.58 14.29 -18.95
CA ALA A 40 -17.30 14.82 -17.80
C ALA A 40 -17.44 16.35 -17.81
N GLY A 41 -16.80 17.04 -18.77
CA GLY A 41 -16.90 18.50 -18.94
C GLY A 41 -15.99 19.30 -18.01
N TYR A 42 -14.87 18.71 -17.56
CA TYR A 42 -13.80 19.45 -16.87
C TYR A 42 -12.90 20.17 -17.87
N SER A 43 -12.28 21.27 -17.43
CA SER A 43 -11.33 22.02 -18.25
C SER A 43 -10.04 21.21 -18.54
N THR A 44 -9.42 21.52 -19.65
CA THR A 44 -8.17 20.87 -20.06
C THR A 44 -7.09 21.09 -18.99
N GLY A 45 -6.49 20.00 -18.49
CA GLY A 45 -5.45 20.03 -17.46
C GLY A 45 -5.94 19.88 -16.02
N SER A 46 -7.25 20.01 -15.74
CA SER A 46 -7.78 19.83 -14.37
C SER A 46 -7.91 18.37 -13.91
N HIS A 47 -7.64 17.41 -14.79
CA HIS A 47 -7.78 15.99 -14.48
C HIS A 47 -6.96 15.54 -13.25
N TYR A 48 -5.75 16.09 -13.06
CA TYR A 48 -4.94 15.79 -11.87
C TYR A 48 -5.61 16.20 -10.56
N GLN A 49 -6.26 17.36 -10.55
CA GLN A 49 -6.96 17.86 -9.39
C GLN A 49 -8.21 17.01 -9.09
N VAL A 50 -8.93 16.61 -10.14
CA VAL A 50 -10.10 15.75 -10.02
C VAL A 50 -9.70 14.37 -9.49
N VAL A 51 -8.67 13.74 -10.05
CA VAL A 51 -8.14 12.46 -9.57
C VAL A 51 -7.68 12.56 -8.12
N LYS A 52 -6.99 13.64 -7.74
CA LYS A 52 -6.58 13.86 -6.35
C LYS A 52 -7.75 14.01 -5.40
N ALA A 53 -8.80 14.71 -5.82
CA ALA A 53 -10.01 14.94 -5.02
C ALA A 53 -10.86 13.67 -4.85
N LEU A 54 -10.87 12.78 -5.87
CA LEU A 54 -11.67 11.55 -5.93
C LEU A 54 -10.81 10.29 -5.74
N LYS A 55 -9.68 10.41 -5.07
CA LYS A 55 -8.73 9.30 -4.90
C LYS A 55 -9.38 8.06 -4.28
N ASN A 56 -10.16 8.24 -3.22
CA ASN A 56 -10.79 7.12 -2.51
C ASN A 56 -11.87 6.47 -3.37
N GLU A 57 -12.69 7.26 -4.01
CA GLU A 57 -13.75 6.82 -4.90
C GLU A 57 -13.19 6.07 -6.12
N ILE A 58 -12.05 6.49 -6.65
CA ILE A 58 -11.34 5.79 -7.73
C ILE A 58 -10.78 4.45 -7.24
N ILE A 59 -10.27 4.37 -6.01
CA ILE A 59 -9.80 3.11 -5.42
C ILE A 59 -10.97 2.16 -5.20
N ASP A 60 -12.09 2.64 -4.68
CA ASP A 60 -13.30 1.85 -4.50
C ASP A 60 -13.79 1.32 -5.86
N LEU A 61 -13.84 2.17 -6.88
CA LEU A 61 -14.20 1.79 -8.26
C LEU A 61 -13.25 0.72 -8.84
N ALA A 62 -11.95 0.86 -8.64
CA ALA A 62 -10.97 -0.13 -9.09
C ALA A 62 -11.15 -1.48 -8.40
N THR A 63 -11.52 -1.46 -7.12
CA THR A 63 -11.83 -2.67 -6.34
C THR A 63 -13.08 -3.37 -6.90
N ASP A 64 -14.13 -2.61 -7.24
CA ASP A 64 -15.35 -3.13 -7.85
C ASP A 64 -15.07 -3.75 -9.23
N VAL A 65 -14.25 -3.10 -10.05
CA VAL A 65 -13.83 -3.65 -11.37
C VAL A 65 -13.08 -4.97 -11.20
N LEU A 66 -12.17 -5.07 -10.21
CA LEU A 66 -11.47 -6.32 -9.93
C LEU A 66 -12.43 -7.41 -9.43
N ALA A 67 -13.37 -7.07 -8.54
CA ALA A 67 -14.38 -8.00 -8.05
C ALA A 67 -15.26 -8.54 -9.18
N ASN A 68 -15.67 -7.69 -10.10
CA ASN A 68 -16.44 -8.08 -11.29
C ASN A 68 -15.63 -8.96 -12.26
N SER A 69 -14.32 -8.80 -12.30
CA SER A 69 -13.41 -9.60 -13.15
C SER A 69 -13.01 -10.92 -12.53
N ALA A 70 -13.21 -11.14 -11.24
CA ALA A 70 -12.79 -12.34 -10.53
C ALA A 70 -13.42 -13.63 -11.07
N PRO A 71 -14.71 -13.71 -11.44
CA PRO A 71 -15.29 -14.89 -12.04
C PRO A 71 -14.60 -15.26 -13.37
N GLU A 72 -14.31 -14.28 -14.23
CA GLU A 72 -13.61 -14.52 -15.48
C GLU A 72 -12.19 -15.03 -15.23
N ALA A 73 -11.46 -14.46 -14.29
CA ALA A 73 -10.15 -14.93 -13.90
C ALA A 73 -10.19 -16.41 -13.42
N ALA A 74 -11.18 -16.79 -12.61
CA ALA A 74 -11.36 -18.16 -12.14
C ALA A 74 -11.64 -19.12 -13.30
N PHE A 75 -12.52 -18.76 -14.24
CA PHE A 75 -12.78 -19.58 -15.42
C PHE A 75 -11.56 -19.73 -16.31
N LYS A 76 -10.75 -18.67 -16.47
CA LYS A 76 -9.47 -18.74 -17.20
C LYS A 76 -8.49 -19.72 -16.58
N LEU A 77 -8.40 -19.81 -15.25
CA LEU A 77 -7.57 -20.80 -14.57
C LEU A 77 -8.04 -22.23 -14.88
N VAL A 78 -9.35 -22.45 -14.84
CA VAL A 78 -9.94 -23.75 -15.16
C VAL A 78 -9.71 -24.13 -16.64
N ASP A 79 -9.85 -23.16 -17.56
CA ASP A 79 -9.57 -23.38 -18.99
C ASP A 79 -8.10 -23.73 -19.23
N ILE A 80 -7.18 -23.05 -18.56
CA ILE A 80 -5.75 -23.35 -18.64
C ILE A 80 -5.46 -24.78 -18.18
N MET A 81 -6.10 -25.22 -17.09
CA MET A 81 -5.94 -26.59 -16.57
C MET A 81 -6.48 -27.67 -17.53
N LYS A 82 -7.53 -27.37 -18.29
CA LYS A 82 -8.17 -28.33 -19.22
C LYS A 82 -7.55 -28.34 -20.61
N THR A 83 -6.67 -27.37 -20.91
CA THR A 83 -6.13 -27.21 -22.27
C THR A 83 -4.83 -27.97 -22.42
N ASP A 84 -4.81 -28.99 -23.33
CA ASP A 84 -3.60 -29.71 -23.71
C ASP A 84 -2.76 -28.99 -24.78
N ARG A 85 -3.27 -27.89 -25.33
CA ARG A 85 -2.58 -27.13 -26.38
C ARG A 85 -1.64 -26.08 -25.78
N PRO A 86 -0.48 -25.83 -26.40
CA PRO A 86 0.40 -24.77 -25.94
C PRO A 86 -0.27 -23.40 -26.09
N ILE A 87 -0.45 -22.69 -24.96
CA ILE A 87 -1.03 -21.34 -24.93
C ILE A 87 0.11 -20.33 -24.89
N PRO A 88 0.20 -19.39 -25.86
CA PRO A 88 1.19 -18.32 -25.81
C PRO A 88 1.08 -17.52 -24.49
N GLN A 89 2.22 -17.26 -23.85
CA GLN A 89 2.30 -16.48 -22.61
C GLN A 89 1.45 -17.03 -21.46
N ILE A 90 1.30 -18.35 -21.38
CA ILE A 90 0.47 -19.02 -20.35
C ILE A 90 0.86 -18.58 -18.93
N ALA A 91 2.16 -18.46 -18.64
CA ALA A 91 2.67 -18.05 -17.33
C ALA A 91 2.19 -16.64 -16.96
N ASN A 92 2.23 -15.69 -17.89
CA ASN A 92 1.77 -14.33 -17.64
C ASN A 92 0.26 -14.26 -17.43
N LYS A 93 -0.51 -15.02 -18.20
CA LYS A 93 -1.96 -15.10 -18.05
C LYS A 93 -2.36 -15.75 -16.73
N LEU A 94 -1.67 -16.82 -16.34
CA LEU A 94 -1.86 -17.50 -15.06
C LEU A 94 -1.58 -16.56 -13.89
N GLN A 95 -0.45 -15.88 -13.93
CA GLN A 95 -0.06 -14.91 -12.91
C GLN A 95 -1.05 -13.74 -12.80
N ALA A 96 -1.52 -13.20 -13.92
CA ALA A 96 -2.52 -12.14 -13.94
C ALA A 96 -3.83 -12.60 -13.29
N ALA A 97 -4.34 -13.78 -13.65
CA ALA A 97 -5.56 -14.32 -13.08
C ALA A 97 -5.43 -14.60 -11.57
N GLN A 98 -4.31 -15.17 -11.12
CA GLN A 98 -4.01 -15.35 -9.69
C GLN A 98 -3.96 -14.02 -8.95
N THR A 99 -3.31 -13.01 -9.52
CA THR A 99 -3.22 -11.68 -8.91
C THR A 99 -4.58 -11.03 -8.73
N ILE A 100 -5.50 -11.18 -9.69
CA ILE A 100 -6.88 -10.68 -9.56
C ILE A 100 -7.58 -11.38 -8.40
N LEU A 101 -7.52 -12.70 -8.33
CA LEU A 101 -8.16 -13.48 -7.28
C LEU A 101 -7.61 -13.17 -5.89
N ASP A 102 -6.30 -13.00 -5.78
CA ASP A 102 -5.64 -12.61 -4.51
C ASP A 102 -6.12 -11.25 -4.03
N ARG A 103 -6.27 -10.27 -4.93
CA ARG A 103 -6.74 -8.92 -4.58
C ARG A 103 -8.20 -8.89 -4.16
N VAL A 104 -9.02 -9.79 -4.69
CA VAL A 104 -10.45 -9.93 -4.34
C VAL A 104 -10.65 -10.76 -3.05
N GLY A 105 -9.57 -11.36 -2.52
CA GLY A 105 -9.63 -12.13 -1.27
C GLY A 105 -9.88 -13.63 -1.47
N VAL A 106 -9.83 -14.14 -2.71
CA VAL A 106 -9.83 -15.57 -3.02
C VAL A 106 -8.39 -16.07 -2.96
N THR A 107 -7.76 -15.92 -1.80
CA THR A 107 -6.36 -16.29 -1.60
C THR A 107 -6.21 -17.76 -1.19
N LYS A 108 -5.06 -18.33 -1.55
CA LYS A 108 -4.61 -19.60 -0.96
C LYS A 108 -4.44 -19.37 0.55
N LYS A 109 -5.28 -20.02 1.36
CA LYS A 109 -5.11 -20.01 2.82
C LYS A 109 -3.88 -20.86 3.16
N GLU A 110 -2.74 -20.23 3.33
CA GLU A 110 -1.58 -20.85 3.96
C GLU A 110 -1.88 -20.98 5.45
N ARG A 111 -2.24 -22.17 5.88
CA ARG A 111 -2.34 -22.51 7.29
C ARG A 111 -0.91 -22.66 7.79
N LEU A 112 -0.35 -21.61 8.35
CA LEU A 112 0.84 -21.72 9.19
C LEU A 112 0.39 -22.49 10.45
N GLU A 113 0.57 -23.79 10.46
CA GLU A 113 0.53 -24.57 11.69
C GLU A 113 1.83 -24.25 12.47
N VAL A 114 1.76 -23.19 13.27
CA VAL A 114 2.80 -22.93 14.27
C VAL A 114 2.63 -24.02 15.34
N ASN A 115 3.33 -25.12 15.16
CA ASN A 115 3.41 -26.18 16.16
C ASN A 115 4.24 -25.62 17.31
N HIS A 116 3.58 -24.95 18.25
CA HIS A 116 4.16 -24.67 19.55
C HIS A 116 4.32 -25.99 20.29
N ASN A 117 5.36 -26.74 19.96
CA ASN A 117 5.87 -27.74 20.88
C ASN A 117 6.37 -26.97 22.12
N ASN A 118 5.46 -26.81 23.05
CA ASN A 118 5.73 -26.22 24.37
C ASN A 118 6.59 -27.22 25.16
N THR A 119 7.82 -27.42 24.69
CA THR A 119 8.88 -27.98 25.53
C THR A 119 9.17 -26.85 26.51
N GLY A 120 8.62 -26.97 27.70
CA GLY A 120 8.81 -26.02 28.79
C GLY A 120 10.28 -25.88 29.14
N GLY A 121 10.98 -25.10 28.33
CA GLY A 121 12.34 -24.64 28.63
C GLY A 121 12.21 -23.47 29.59
N VAL A 122 12.68 -23.67 30.81
CA VAL A 122 12.87 -22.56 31.74
C VAL A 122 13.99 -21.72 31.18
N PHE A 123 13.70 -20.53 30.65
CA PHE A 123 14.74 -19.55 30.28
C PHE A 123 15.30 -18.98 31.57
N ILE A 124 16.48 -19.49 32.03
CA ILE A 124 17.23 -18.86 33.09
C ILE A 124 17.97 -17.68 32.46
N LEU A 125 17.45 -16.48 32.69
CA LEU A 125 18.15 -15.25 32.31
C LEU A 125 19.38 -15.14 33.20
N PRO A 126 20.60 -14.89 32.64
CA PRO A 126 21.75 -14.62 33.46
C PRO A 126 21.50 -13.39 34.32
N ALA A 127 21.99 -13.47 35.59
CA ALA A 127 21.88 -12.36 36.52
C ALA A 127 22.47 -11.10 35.86
N LYS A 128 21.66 -10.02 35.83
CA LYS A 128 22.12 -8.73 35.32
C LYS A 128 23.22 -8.22 36.21
N ASN A 129 24.48 -8.23 35.73
CA ASN A 129 25.58 -7.55 36.40
C ASN A 129 25.20 -6.05 36.45
N ILE A 130 24.87 -5.58 37.64
CA ILE A 130 24.73 -4.16 37.90
C ILE A 130 26.15 -3.59 37.86
N ILE A 131 26.47 -2.91 36.75
CA ILE A 131 27.68 -2.09 36.70
C ILE A 131 27.31 -0.83 37.48
N ASP A 132 27.79 -0.70 38.70
CA ASP A 132 27.75 0.56 39.44
C ASP A 132 28.63 1.57 38.69
N VAL A 133 28.00 2.36 37.87
CA VAL A 133 28.65 3.54 37.28
C VAL A 133 28.57 4.61 38.34
N GLU A 134 29.66 4.86 39.03
CA GLU A 134 29.78 6.03 39.89
C GLU A 134 29.52 7.28 39.03
N PRO A 135 28.65 8.19 39.46
CA PRO A 135 28.40 9.40 38.72
C PRO A 135 29.71 10.23 38.72
N SER A 136 30.34 10.31 37.55
CA SER A 136 31.44 11.26 37.34
C SER A 136 30.95 12.66 37.68
N SER A 137 31.63 13.32 38.61
CA SER A 137 31.31 14.66 39.07
C SER A 137 31.28 15.64 37.88
N PRO A 138 30.34 16.61 37.87
CA PRO A 138 30.14 17.55 36.74
C PRO A 138 31.31 18.48 36.44
N SER A 139 32.42 18.38 37.19
CA SER A 139 33.59 19.29 37.09
C SER A 139 34.62 18.87 36.05
N GLU A 140 34.56 17.65 35.51
CA GLU A 140 35.55 17.20 34.51
C GLU A 140 35.14 17.37 33.04
N LEU A 141 33.90 17.76 32.77
CA LEU A 141 33.39 17.93 31.39
C LEU A 141 33.52 19.38 30.83
N LEU A 142 34.17 20.30 31.56
CA LEU A 142 34.27 21.68 31.13
C LEU A 142 35.69 22.17 30.81
N GLN A 143 36.69 21.30 30.66
CA GLN A 143 38.06 21.74 30.37
C GLN A 143 38.58 21.35 28.98
N ASP A 144 37.81 20.69 28.14
CA ASP A 144 38.35 20.21 26.85
C ASP A 144 37.77 20.90 25.60
N GLU A 145 37.07 22.01 25.73
CA GLU A 145 36.53 22.74 24.58
C GLU A 145 36.77 24.25 24.64
N LEU A 146 38.01 24.68 24.61
CA LEU A 146 38.37 26.03 24.22
C LEU A 146 39.77 26.02 23.56
N GLU A 147 39.88 25.43 22.40
CA GLU A 147 40.94 25.82 21.46
C GLU A 147 40.39 26.96 20.59
N PRO A 148 41.03 28.13 20.54
CA PRO A 148 40.58 29.19 19.70
C PRO A 148 40.89 28.90 18.23
N ILE A 149 39.87 28.92 17.39
CA ILE A 149 40.01 28.90 15.94
C ILE A 149 40.64 30.24 15.54
N THR A 150 41.94 30.27 15.37
CA THR A 150 42.66 31.34 14.68
C THR A 150 43.05 30.82 13.29
N ASP A 151 42.85 31.73 12.33
CA ASP A 151 43.43 31.76 10.98
C ASP A 151 42.59 31.09 9.87
N TRP A 152 41.71 31.95 9.37
CA TRP A 152 41.48 31.99 7.94
C TRP A 152 41.84 33.39 7.43
N GLU A 153 43.09 33.54 7.09
CA GLU A 153 43.53 34.71 6.33
C GLU A 153 43.11 34.59 4.85
N SER A 154 42.47 35.63 4.46
CA SER A 154 42.19 36.07 3.11
C SER A 154 43.43 36.03 2.22
N GLU A 155 43.41 35.33 1.11
CA GLU A 155 44.19 35.73 -0.07
C GLU A 155 43.23 36.02 -1.23
N GLY A 156 42.97 37.29 -1.35
CA GLY A 156 42.45 37.86 -2.56
C GLY A 156 43.60 38.24 -3.48
N GLY A 157 43.33 38.23 -4.75
CA GLY A 157 44.01 39.15 -5.68
C GLY A 157 44.85 38.46 -6.77
N SER A 158 44.39 38.49 -7.91
CA SER A 158 44.84 39.10 -9.16
C SER A 158 44.23 38.42 -10.35
#